data_f60c78f482b2cda7f6e3765cf09ff4d1
#
_entry.id   f60c78f482b2cda7f6e3765cf09ff4d1
#
_cell.length_a   1.000
_cell.length_b   1.000
_cell.length_c   1.000
_cell.angle_alpha   90.00
_cell.angle_beta   90.00
_cell.angle_gamma   90.00
#
_symmetry.space_group_name_H-M   'P 1'
#
loop_
_entity.id
_entity.type
_entity.pdbx_description
1 polymer ?
#
loop_
_entity_poly.entity_id
_entity_poly.type
_entity_poly.pdbx_seq_one_letter_code
_entity_poly.pdbx_strand_id
1 'polypeptide(L)'
;MTSPVPERIFHIATAADWRRTLGTGTYTTSTAGRTLAEEGFIHASRRDQVQGVFDRYYRSAGEHLLLLTIDPTRLTDAEVRVEAVGDDTYPHVYGPINRSAVVDASPLDRRGRPETVTSLWVKGMALRMGIAVAVMLLVAVVVTVVL
;
A
#
# COMPACT_ATOMS: atom_id res chain seq x y z
N MET A 1 -11.51 28.12 -8.14
CA MET A 1 -10.10 27.98 -7.74
C MET A 1 -9.78 26.51 -7.71
N THR A 2 -8.79 26.08 -8.44
CA THR A 2 -8.25 24.73 -8.35
C THR A 2 -7.41 24.64 -7.07
N SER A 3 -7.68 23.65 -6.23
CA SER A 3 -6.87 23.40 -5.06
C SER A 3 -5.44 23.03 -5.50
N PRO A 4 -4.41 23.47 -4.77
CA PRO A 4 -3.02 23.16 -5.14
C PRO A 4 -2.78 21.65 -5.05
N VAL A 5 -1.95 21.14 -5.98
CA VAL A 5 -1.51 19.75 -5.94
C VAL A 5 -0.62 19.56 -4.71
N PRO A 6 -0.89 18.55 -3.85
CA PRO A 6 -0.05 18.26 -2.70
C PRO A 6 1.37 17.86 -3.11
N GLU A 7 2.36 18.13 -2.26
CA GLU A 7 3.76 17.72 -2.48
C GLU A 7 3.90 16.19 -2.64
N ARG A 8 3.07 15.44 -1.93
CA ARG A 8 2.96 13.97 -2.04
C ARG A 8 1.51 13.57 -2.13
N ILE A 9 1.24 12.64 -3.02
CA ILE A 9 -0.05 11.98 -3.14
C ILE A 9 0.10 10.48 -2.88
N PHE A 10 -0.98 9.82 -2.49
CA PHE A 10 -0.97 8.44 -2.02
C PHE A 10 -1.98 7.61 -2.81
N HIS A 11 -1.59 6.38 -3.13
CA HIS A 11 -2.45 5.42 -3.81
C HIS A 11 -2.34 4.06 -3.15
N ILE A 12 -3.49 3.38 -2.94
CA ILE A 12 -3.50 2.01 -2.43
C ILE A 12 -3.48 1.06 -3.62
N ALA A 13 -2.43 0.27 -3.72
CA ALA A 13 -2.22 -0.71 -4.78
C ALA A 13 -2.28 -2.14 -4.24
N THR A 14 -2.68 -3.10 -5.07
CA THR A 14 -2.44 -4.52 -4.77
C THR A 14 -0.95 -4.86 -4.95
N ALA A 15 -0.45 -5.82 -4.18
CA ALA A 15 0.92 -6.30 -4.34
C ALA A 15 1.15 -6.90 -5.74
N ALA A 16 0.10 -7.46 -6.35
CA ALA A 16 0.17 -8.00 -7.70
C ALA A 16 0.37 -6.90 -8.76
N ASP A 17 -0.41 -5.80 -8.68
CA ASP A 17 -0.28 -4.67 -9.60
C ASP A 17 1.06 -3.95 -9.44
N TRP A 18 1.52 -3.78 -8.20
CA TRP A 18 2.83 -3.20 -7.95
C TRP A 18 3.96 -4.08 -8.50
N ARG A 19 3.88 -5.40 -8.33
CA ARG A 19 4.87 -6.32 -8.89
C ARG A 19 4.91 -6.24 -10.42
N ARG A 20 3.75 -6.13 -11.07
CA ARG A 20 3.66 -5.90 -12.52
C ARG A 20 4.36 -4.60 -12.91
N THR A 21 4.16 -3.54 -12.16
CA THR A 21 4.81 -2.23 -12.37
C THR A 21 6.33 -2.31 -12.26
N LEU A 22 6.86 -3.12 -11.34
CA LEU A 22 8.31 -3.34 -11.23
C LEU A 22 8.90 -3.96 -12.51
N GLY A 23 8.13 -4.78 -13.22
CA GLY A 23 8.53 -5.39 -14.50
C GLY A 23 8.32 -4.48 -15.70
N THR A 24 7.23 -3.70 -15.74
CA THR A 24 6.87 -2.85 -16.88
C THR A 24 7.39 -1.42 -16.79
N GLY A 25 7.71 -0.96 -15.60
CA GLY A 25 8.09 0.43 -15.34
C GLY A 25 6.91 1.40 -15.18
N THR A 26 5.67 0.93 -15.34
CA THR A 26 4.48 1.79 -15.42
C THR A 26 3.30 1.18 -14.65
N TYR A 27 2.65 1.98 -13.82
CA TYR A 27 1.45 1.61 -13.07
C TYR A 27 0.20 2.18 -13.75
N THR A 28 -0.80 1.33 -13.99
CA THR A 28 -2.00 1.66 -14.79
C THR A 28 -3.31 1.17 -14.15
N THR A 29 -3.31 0.86 -12.86
CA THR A 29 -4.52 0.46 -12.12
C THR A 29 -5.13 1.69 -11.44
N SER A 30 -6.42 1.96 -11.71
CA SER A 30 -7.13 3.10 -11.11
C SER A 30 -7.60 2.80 -9.69
N THR A 31 -8.34 1.71 -9.54
CA THR A 31 -8.75 1.10 -8.27
C THR A 31 -8.62 -0.42 -8.39
N ALA A 32 -8.80 -1.16 -7.30
CA ALA A 32 -8.76 -2.61 -7.35
C ALA A 32 -9.74 -3.16 -8.41
N GLY A 33 -9.21 -3.86 -9.41
CA GLY A 33 -9.97 -4.43 -10.51
C GLY A 33 -10.42 -3.46 -11.61
N ARG A 34 -9.98 -2.19 -11.58
CA ARG A 34 -10.30 -1.17 -12.60
C ARG A 34 -9.02 -0.54 -13.12
N THR A 35 -8.91 -0.45 -14.43
CA THR A 35 -7.74 0.11 -15.11
C THR A 35 -7.86 1.61 -15.37
N LEU A 36 -6.72 2.26 -15.61
CA LEU A 36 -6.67 3.64 -16.10
C LEU A 36 -7.47 3.82 -17.40
N ALA A 37 -7.40 2.86 -18.31
CA ALA A 37 -8.12 2.93 -19.60
C ALA A 37 -9.65 2.92 -19.40
N GLU A 38 -10.16 2.21 -18.40
CA GLU A 38 -11.59 2.15 -18.08
C GLU A 38 -12.10 3.40 -17.37
N GLU A 39 -11.29 3.99 -16.48
CA GLU A 39 -11.73 5.12 -15.65
C GLU A 39 -11.23 6.48 -16.14
N GLY A 40 -10.19 6.51 -16.95
CA GLY A 40 -9.58 7.72 -17.49
C GLY A 40 -8.58 8.40 -16.58
N PHE A 41 -8.51 8.01 -15.30
CA PHE A 41 -7.55 8.52 -14.31
C PHE A 41 -7.28 7.47 -13.21
N ILE A 42 -6.22 7.68 -12.45
CA ILE A 42 -5.90 6.87 -11.28
C ILE A 42 -6.29 7.66 -10.03
N HIS A 43 -7.11 7.06 -9.16
CA HIS A 43 -7.49 7.66 -7.90
C HIS A 43 -6.30 7.78 -6.96
N ALA A 44 -6.10 8.96 -6.40
CA ALA A 44 -5.12 9.18 -5.35
C ALA A 44 -5.75 9.93 -4.17
N SER A 45 -4.99 10.06 -3.10
CA SER A 45 -5.45 10.65 -1.83
C SER A 45 -4.41 11.58 -1.26
N ARG A 46 -4.83 12.53 -0.43
CA ARG A 46 -3.95 13.17 0.53
C ARG A 46 -3.66 12.20 1.68
N ARG A 47 -2.65 12.49 2.47
CA ARG A 47 -2.24 11.65 3.61
C ARG A 47 -3.37 11.40 4.61
N ASP A 48 -4.12 12.42 4.94
CA ASP A 48 -5.26 12.38 5.87
C ASP A 48 -6.46 11.57 5.35
N GLN A 49 -6.56 11.37 4.03
CA GLN A 49 -7.65 10.63 3.40
C GLN A 49 -7.40 9.13 3.27
N VAL A 50 -6.15 8.68 3.38
CA VAL A 50 -5.75 7.28 3.10
C VAL A 50 -6.55 6.28 3.92
N GLN A 51 -6.72 6.52 5.22
CA GLN A 51 -7.47 5.61 6.09
C GLN A 51 -8.94 5.51 5.68
N GLY A 52 -9.58 6.63 5.36
CA GLY A 52 -10.98 6.65 4.90
C GLY A 52 -11.18 5.91 3.57
N VAL A 53 -10.23 6.04 2.64
CA VAL A 53 -10.23 5.30 1.37
C VAL A 53 -10.05 3.80 1.61
N PHE A 54 -9.10 3.43 2.47
CA PHE A 54 -8.90 2.03 2.86
C PHE A 54 -10.18 1.43 3.47
N ASP A 55 -10.78 2.10 4.42
CA ASP A 55 -11.97 1.63 5.14
C ASP A 55 -13.17 1.45 4.20
N ARG A 56 -13.29 2.30 3.20
CA ARG A 56 -14.42 2.28 2.25
C ARG A 56 -14.26 1.24 1.15
N TYR A 57 -13.05 1.06 0.61
CA TYR A 57 -12.85 0.29 -0.63
C TYR A 57 -11.98 -0.96 -0.47
N TYR A 58 -11.15 -1.05 0.57
CA TYR A 58 -10.12 -2.08 0.68
C TYR A 58 -10.18 -2.93 1.94
N ARG A 59 -11.03 -2.60 2.90
CA ARG A 59 -11.16 -3.34 4.17
C ARG A 59 -11.44 -4.83 3.97
N SER A 60 -12.20 -5.19 2.95
CA SER A 60 -12.57 -6.57 2.60
C SER A 60 -11.67 -7.18 1.53
N ALA A 61 -10.62 -6.48 1.10
CA ALA A 61 -9.69 -7.02 0.13
C ALA A 61 -8.94 -8.21 0.75
N GLY A 62 -9.08 -9.39 0.13
CA GLY A 62 -8.34 -10.59 0.51
C GLY A 62 -6.88 -10.60 0.05
N GLU A 63 -6.39 -9.49 -0.52
CA GLU A 63 -5.08 -9.35 -1.14
C GLU A 63 -4.13 -8.53 -0.25
N HIS A 64 -2.83 -8.76 -0.45
CA HIS A 64 -1.83 -7.89 0.14
C HIS A 64 -1.83 -6.53 -0.54
N LEU A 65 -1.96 -5.48 0.25
CA LEU A 65 -2.02 -4.10 -0.20
C LEU A 65 -0.73 -3.34 0.15
N LEU A 66 -0.42 -2.36 -0.68
CA LEU A 66 0.69 -1.42 -0.48
C LEU A 66 0.15 0.01 -0.54
N LEU A 67 0.73 0.88 0.26
CA LEU A 67 0.58 2.32 0.11
C LEU A 67 1.73 2.84 -0.75
N LEU A 68 1.40 3.32 -1.94
CA LEU A 68 2.35 4.00 -2.81
C LEU A 68 2.37 5.49 -2.45
N THR A 69 3.56 6.00 -2.16
CA THR A 69 3.80 7.45 -2.01
C THR A 69 4.37 7.96 -3.32
N ILE A 70 3.68 8.90 -3.93
CA ILE A 70 3.98 9.41 -5.27
C ILE A 70 4.41 10.86 -5.18
N ASP A 71 5.49 11.20 -5.85
CA ASP A 71 5.93 12.56 -6.08
C ASP A 71 5.36 13.08 -7.41
N PRO A 72 4.37 13.99 -7.40
CA PRO A 72 3.76 14.50 -8.62
C PRO A 72 4.74 15.17 -9.59
N THR A 73 5.82 15.76 -9.06
CA THR A 73 6.83 16.44 -9.88
C THR A 73 7.69 15.49 -10.72
N ARG A 74 7.63 14.19 -10.42
CA ARG A 74 8.36 13.13 -11.14
C ARG A 74 7.52 12.38 -12.16
N LEU A 75 6.25 12.75 -12.31
CA LEU A 75 5.39 12.16 -13.35
C LEU A 75 5.86 12.63 -14.73
N THR A 76 6.02 11.69 -15.68
CA THR A 76 6.50 11.98 -17.03
C THR A 76 5.37 12.10 -18.05
N ASP A 77 4.37 11.23 -17.95
CA ASP A 77 3.28 11.10 -18.93
C ASP A 77 1.89 11.25 -18.28
N ALA A 78 1.83 11.94 -17.16
CA ALA A 78 0.60 12.17 -16.42
C ALA A 78 0.61 13.54 -15.74
N GLU A 79 -0.58 14.08 -15.52
CA GLU A 79 -0.80 15.27 -14.72
C GLU A 79 -1.71 14.98 -13.52
N VAL A 80 -1.56 15.73 -12.45
CA VAL A 80 -2.42 15.63 -11.28
C VAL A 80 -3.40 16.80 -11.26
N ARG A 81 -4.70 16.48 -11.12
CA ARG A 81 -5.76 17.45 -10.89
C ARG A 81 -6.40 17.16 -9.54
N VAL A 82 -6.64 18.21 -8.75
CA VAL A 82 -7.38 18.09 -7.49
C VAL A 82 -8.83 18.44 -7.77
N GLU A 83 -9.70 17.45 -7.65
CA GLU A 83 -11.10 17.55 -8.09
C GLU A 83 -12.05 17.24 -6.93
N ALA A 84 -13.23 17.89 -6.97
CA ALA A 84 -14.27 17.68 -5.98
C ALA A 84 -14.91 16.30 -6.14
N VAL A 85 -15.02 15.56 -5.03
CA VAL A 85 -15.71 14.28 -4.93
C VAL A 85 -16.58 14.30 -3.67
N GLY A 86 -17.88 14.47 -3.83
CA GLY A 86 -18.77 14.72 -2.71
C GLY A 86 -18.43 16.05 -2.02
N ASP A 87 -18.23 16.00 -0.72
CA ASP A 87 -17.93 17.16 0.12
C ASP A 87 -16.42 17.43 0.31
N ASP A 88 -15.56 16.66 -0.37
CA ASP A 88 -14.11 16.77 -0.26
C ASP A 88 -13.45 16.86 -1.65
N THR A 89 -12.14 17.06 -1.68
CA THR A 89 -11.36 17.08 -2.91
C THR A 89 -10.31 15.99 -2.88
N TYR A 90 -10.10 15.33 -4.04
CA TYR A 90 -9.11 14.25 -4.20
C TYR A 90 -8.18 14.52 -5.36
N PRO A 91 -6.88 14.21 -5.23
CA PRO A 91 -5.99 14.23 -6.38
C PRO A 91 -6.32 13.05 -7.32
N HIS A 92 -6.49 13.36 -8.60
CA HIS A 92 -6.64 12.38 -9.67
C HIS A 92 -5.45 12.47 -10.62
N VAL A 93 -4.88 11.31 -10.97
CA VAL A 93 -3.73 11.24 -11.86
C VAL A 93 -4.20 10.87 -13.26
N TYR A 94 -4.16 11.82 -14.18
CA TYR A 94 -4.55 11.65 -15.57
C TYR A 94 -3.37 11.18 -16.39
N GLY A 95 -3.20 9.89 -16.47
CA GLY A 95 -2.14 9.19 -17.17
C GLY A 95 -1.48 8.11 -16.34
N PRO A 96 -0.56 7.34 -16.94
CA PRO A 96 0.17 6.28 -16.26
C PRO A 96 1.17 6.86 -15.26
N ILE A 97 1.33 6.18 -14.13
CA ILE A 97 2.33 6.55 -13.12
C ILE A 97 3.63 5.78 -13.44
N ASN A 98 4.66 6.50 -13.84
CA ASN A 98 5.98 5.91 -14.03
C ASN A 98 6.58 5.49 -12.68
N ARG A 99 7.23 4.33 -12.64
CA ARG A 99 7.80 3.75 -11.42
C ARG A 99 8.70 4.73 -10.65
N SER A 100 9.46 5.56 -11.36
CA SER A 100 10.37 6.54 -10.76
C SER A 100 9.67 7.68 -10.01
N ALA A 101 8.37 7.90 -10.25
CA ALA A 101 7.58 8.84 -9.50
C ALA A 101 7.10 8.26 -8.14
N VAL A 102 7.12 6.94 -7.97
CA VAL A 102 6.81 6.29 -6.70
C VAL A 102 8.06 6.29 -5.82
N VAL A 103 8.05 7.13 -4.80
CA VAL A 103 9.20 7.34 -3.90
C VAL A 103 9.21 6.36 -2.73
N ASP A 104 8.07 5.76 -2.40
CA ASP A 104 7.93 4.72 -1.38
C ASP A 104 6.77 3.79 -1.71
N ALA A 105 6.90 2.52 -1.34
CA ALA A 105 5.87 1.49 -1.46
C ALA A 105 5.86 0.65 -0.18
N SER A 106 5.05 1.05 0.78
CA SER A 106 4.98 0.40 2.10
C SER A 106 3.82 -0.59 2.18
N PRO A 107 4.05 -1.83 2.65
CA PRO A 107 2.96 -2.77 2.93
C PRO A 107 1.96 -2.18 3.93
N LEU A 108 0.68 -2.47 3.71
CA LEU A 108 -0.40 -2.12 4.63
C LEU A 108 -0.78 -3.32 5.50
N ASP A 109 -0.98 -3.09 6.80
CA ASP A 109 -1.54 -4.07 7.71
C ASP A 109 -3.06 -4.25 7.44
N ARG A 110 -3.70 -5.21 8.13
CA ARG A 110 -5.15 -5.47 7.99
C ARG A 110 -6.04 -4.30 8.41
N ARG A 111 -5.47 -3.26 9.04
CA ARG A 111 -6.16 -2.03 9.45
C ARG A 111 -5.86 -0.86 8.52
N GLY A 112 -5.14 -1.10 7.41
CA GLY A 112 -4.78 -0.08 6.44
C GLY A 112 -3.65 0.85 6.89
N ARG A 113 -2.85 0.44 7.88
CA ARG A 113 -1.71 1.24 8.36
C ARG A 113 -0.42 0.75 7.72
N PRO A 114 0.47 1.65 7.29
CA PRO A 114 1.76 1.26 6.75
C PRO A 114 2.56 0.46 7.78
N GLU A 115 3.06 -0.70 7.36
CA GLU A 115 3.98 -1.49 8.17
C GLU A 115 5.37 -0.86 8.07
N THR A 116 5.91 -0.47 9.22
CA THR A 116 7.28 0.03 9.30
C THR A 116 8.28 -1.14 9.35
N VAL A 117 9.52 -0.90 8.90
CA VAL A 117 10.61 -1.90 9.00
C VAL A 117 10.75 -2.41 10.44
N THR A 118 10.59 -1.54 11.42
CA THR A 118 10.61 -1.88 12.85
C THR A 118 9.48 -2.85 13.22
N SER A 119 8.25 -2.65 12.70
CA SER A 119 7.13 -3.54 12.98
C SER A 119 7.30 -4.93 12.35
N LEU A 120 7.87 -4.99 11.16
CA LEU A 120 8.19 -6.26 10.49
C LEU A 120 9.29 -7.01 11.24
N TRP A 121 10.30 -6.30 11.73
CA TRP A 121 11.39 -6.89 12.52
C TRP A 121 10.90 -7.44 13.86
N VAL A 122 10.06 -6.68 14.59
CA VAL A 122 9.44 -7.12 15.84
C VAL A 122 8.56 -8.35 15.62
N LYS A 123 7.74 -8.38 14.56
CA LYS A 123 6.94 -9.57 14.20
C LYS A 123 7.82 -10.78 13.91
N GLY A 124 8.91 -10.61 13.18
CA GLY A 124 9.86 -11.67 12.88
C GLY A 124 10.57 -12.21 14.12
N MET A 125 10.97 -11.33 15.05
CA MET A 125 11.55 -11.73 16.34
C MET A 125 10.55 -12.48 17.22
N ALA A 126 9.34 -11.98 17.37
CA ALA A 126 8.30 -12.62 18.17
C ALA A 126 7.99 -14.03 17.68
N LEU A 127 7.93 -14.24 16.36
CA LEU A 127 7.73 -15.57 15.77
C LEU A 127 8.91 -16.51 16.10
N ARG A 128 10.15 -16.04 15.95
CA ARG A 128 11.35 -16.84 16.24
C ARG A 128 11.46 -17.19 17.73
N MET A 129 11.14 -16.26 18.61
CA MET A 129 11.09 -16.51 20.06
C MET A 129 9.99 -17.52 20.41
N GLY A 130 8.80 -17.41 19.82
CA GLY A 130 7.71 -18.37 20.02
C GLY A 130 8.10 -19.79 19.62
N ILE A 131 8.76 -19.95 18.47
CA ILE A 131 9.26 -21.26 18.00
C ILE A 131 10.34 -21.80 18.96
N ALA A 132 11.27 -20.98 19.41
CA ALA A 132 12.33 -21.40 20.34
C ALA A 132 11.74 -21.88 21.68
N VAL A 133 10.77 -21.16 22.24
CA VAL A 133 10.08 -21.57 23.47
C VAL A 133 9.32 -22.88 23.28
N ALA A 134 8.60 -23.05 22.16
CA ALA A 134 7.89 -24.28 21.85
C ALA A 134 8.83 -25.49 21.75
N VAL A 135 9.98 -25.33 21.10
CA VAL A 135 11.00 -26.38 21.00
C VAL A 135 11.60 -26.71 22.36
N MET A 136 11.89 -25.73 23.20
CA MET A 136 12.40 -25.97 24.56
C MET A 136 11.39 -26.73 25.42
N LEU A 137 10.09 -26.38 25.35
CA LEU A 137 9.04 -27.09 26.07
C LEU A 137 8.89 -28.53 25.58
N LEU A 138 8.97 -28.77 24.28
CA LEU A 138 8.92 -30.11 23.70
C LEU A 138 10.08 -30.97 24.19
N VAL A 139 11.30 -30.44 24.19
CA VAL A 139 12.50 -31.11 24.69
C VAL A 139 12.37 -31.43 26.17
N ALA A 140 11.87 -30.48 26.98
CA ALA A 140 11.67 -30.71 28.41
C ALA A 140 10.67 -31.85 28.67
N VAL A 141 9.56 -31.90 27.91
CA VAL A 141 8.56 -32.99 28.03
C VAL A 141 9.17 -34.33 27.62
N VAL A 142 9.92 -34.41 26.54
CA VAL A 142 10.57 -35.66 26.11
C VAL A 142 11.56 -36.15 27.15
N VAL A 143 12.38 -35.27 27.73
CA VAL A 143 13.34 -35.62 28.79
C VAL A 143 12.64 -36.15 30.03
N THR A 144 11.50 -35.55 30.45
CA THR A 144 10.79 -36.01 31.65
C THR A 144 9.99 -37.31 31.44
N VAL A 145 9.67 -37.66 30.19
CA VAL A 145 8.95 -38.91 29.88
C VAL A 145 9.89 -40.09 29.64
N VAL A 146 11.12 -39.81 29.19
CA VAL A 146 12.11 -40.87 28.80
C VAL A 146 13.09 -41.16 29.92
N LEU A 147 13.22 -40.29 30.92
CA LEU A 147 14.04 -40.52 32.14
C LEU A 147 13.16 -40.88 33.32
#